data_46206054d440469ffac5d86a7f9b3c2f
#
_entry.id   46206054d440469ffac5d86a7f9b3c2f
#
_cell.length_a   1.000
_cell.length_b   1.000
_cell.length_c   1.000
_cell.angle_alpha   90.00
_cell.angle_beta   90.00
_cell.angle_gamma   90.00
#
_symmetry.space_group_name_H-M   'P 1'
#
loop_
_entity.id
_entity.type
_entity.pdbx_description
1 polymer ?
#
loop_
_entity_poly.entity_id
_entity_poly.type
_entity_poly.pdbx_seq_one_letter_code
_entity_poly.pdbx_strand_id
1 'polypeptide(L)'
;MVFPIQSASSAPTSSAPTAPQLHVATAGEALFDLIEEPDGRLKPCAGGAVYNLTRALGLQGVGTLYLNPLSGDMLGRQLARGLHEAGVALAAPTPVRAPSALALAALDAEGKASYSFYRDGVADRQVTAAALNAACAALPDLQVVATGCLALVAQDAAIYQPWLAAQRAAGRMVVVDANLRLSAVDDAEAYRA
;
A
#
# COMPACT_ATOMS: atom_id res chain seq x y z
N MET A 1 -60.45 38.76 11.09
CA MET A 1 -59.64 37.90 11.98
C MET A 1 -58.59 37.29 11.12
N VAL A 2 -57.35 37.83 11.13
CA VAL A 2 -56.25 37.41 10.23
C VAL A 2 -55.23 36.69 11.09
N PHE A 3 -54.93 35.45 10.77
CA PHE A 3 -53.89 34.66 11.44
C PHE A 3 -52.54 34.88 10.74
N PRO A 4 -51.44 35.09 11.48
CA PRO A 4 -50.12 35.20 10.87
C PRO A 4 -49.55 33.83 10.56
N ILE A 5 -49.05 33.66 9.34
CA ILE A 5 -48.30 32.49 8.90
C ILE A 5 -46.88 32.64 9.43
N GLN A 6 -46.46 31.72 10.34
CA GLN A 6 -45.05 31.58 10.75
C GLN A 6 -44.30 30.80 9.68
N SER A 7 -43.38 31.45 9.02
CA SER A 7 -42.40 30.82 8.14
C SER A 7 -41.24 30.26 8.98
N ALA A 8 -41.24 28.96 9.19
CA ALA A 8 -40.07 28.24 9.71
C ALA A 8 -39.20 27.81 8.53
N SER A 9 -38.18 28.60 8.22
CA SER A 9 -37.10 28.24 7.32
C SER A 9 -35.93 27.77 8.17
N SER A 10 -35.81 26.46 8.41
CA SER A 10 -34.58 25.83 8.88
C SER A 10 -33.93 25.16 7.68
N ALA A 11 -32.98 25.86 7.07
CA ALA A 11 -32.09 25.25 6.08
C ALA A 11 -31.27 24.14 6.77
N PRO A 12 -31.10 22.94 6.14
CA PRO A 12 -30.19 21.92 6.66
C PRO A 12 -28.78 22.48 6.58
N THR A 13 -28.10 22.55 7.70
CA THR A 13 -26.66 22.79 7.77
C THR A 13 -25.96 21.64 7.09
N SER A 14 -25.48 21.86 5.86
CA SER A 14 -24.58 20.96 5.16
C SER A 14 -23.28 20.88 5.97
N SER A 15 -23.12 19.82 6.77
CA SER A 15 -21.83 19.51 7.36
C SER A 15 -20.87 19.16 6.22
N ALA A 16 -19.77 19.91 6.11
CA ALA A 16 -18.68 19.56 5.21
C ALA A 16 -18.25 18.10 5.49
N PRO A 17 -17.95 17.32 4.45
CA PRO A 17 -17.51 15.94 4.66
C PRO A 17 -16.27 15.95 5.55
N THR A 18 -16.36 15.34 6.72
CA THR A 18 -15.23 15.14 7.63
C THR A 18 -14.20 14.30 6.88
N ALA A 19 -12.94 14.75 6.86
CA ALA A 19 -11.87 13.96 6.27
C ALA A 19 -11.87 12.54 6.88
N PRO A 20 -11.69 11.49 6.09
CA PRO A 20 -11.76 10.13 6.59
C PRO A 20 -10.72 9.92 7.70
N GLN A 21 -11.16 9.43 8.86
CA GLN A 21 -10.26 9.06 9.94
C GLN A 21 -9.39 7.89 9.49
N LEU A 22 -8.06 8.04 9.60
CA LEU A 22 -7.10 7.02 9.18
C LEU A 22 -6.77 6.12 10.36
N HIS A 23 -7.22 4.87 10.30
CA HIS A 23 -7.05 3.86 11.35
C HIS A 23 -6.01 2.81 11.01
N VAL A 24 -5.72 2.61 9.74
CA VAL A 24 -4.77 1.61 9.24
C VAL A 24 -3.68 2.28 8.40
N ALA A 25 -2.43 1.90 8.64
CA ALA A 25 -1.32 2.27 7.75
C ALA A 25 -0.68 1.01 7.19
N THR A 26 -0.39 1.02 5.90
CA THR A 26 0.25 -0.10 5.20
C THR A 26 1.57 0.34 4.60
N ALA A 27 2.58 -0.51 4.68
CA ALA A 27 3.89 -0.24 4.07
C ALA A 27 4.43 -1.51 3.40
N GLY A 28 4.90 -1.38 2.18
CA GLY A 28 5.45 -2.48 1.39
C GLY A 28 5.31 -2.23 -0.11
N GLU A 29 5.46 -3.30 -0.89
CA GLU A 29 5.55 -3.21 -2.34
C GLU A 29 4.24 -2.80 -3.02
N ALA A 30 4.42 -1.97 -4.06
CA ALA A 30 3.44 -1.68 -5.10
C ALA A 30 4.14 -1.83 -6.45
N LEU A 31 3.71 -2.76 -7.27
CA LEU A 31 4.39 -3.17 -8.50
C LEU A 31 3.40 -3.48 -9.61
N PHE A 32 3.93 -3.75 -10.80
CA PHE A 32 3.18 -4.36 -11.88
C PHE A 32 3.65 -5.79 -12.12
N ASP A 33 2.69 -6.72 -12.08
CA ASP A 33 2.88 -8.07 -12.60
C ASP A 33 2.76 -8.02 -14.12
N LEU A 34 3.79 -8.47 -14.83
CA LEU A 34 3.79 -8.69 -16.26
C LEU A 34 3.50 -10.17 -16.49
N ILE A 35 2.26 -10.48 -16.82
CA ILE A 35 1.79 -11.86 -16.98
C ILE A 35 1.92 -12.25 -18.45
N GLU A 36 2.66 -13.32 -18.73
CA GLU A 36 2.79 -13.86 -20.07
C GLU A 36 1.46 -14.49 -20.53
N GLU A 37 0.96 -14.03 -21.66
CA GLU A 37 -0.21 -14.59 -22.34
C GLU A 37 0.20 -15.65 -23.36
N PRO A 38 -0.72 -16.56 -23.79
CA PRO A 38 -0.39 -17.65 -24.73
C PRO A 38 0.20 -17.22 -26.07
N ASP A 39 0.04 -15.97 -26.44
CA ASP A 39 0.59 -15.40 -27.68
C ASP A 39 1.94 -14.69 -27.48
N GLY A 40 2.54 -14.84 -26.30
CA GLY A 40 3.85 -14.27 -25.93
C GLY A 40 3.80 -12.79 -25.57
N ARG A 41 2.63 -12.15 -25.53
CA ARG A 41 2.48 -10.79 -25.03
C ARG A 41 2.52 -10.76 -23.52
N LEU A 42 3.00 -9.65 -22.96
CA LEU A 42 2.97 -9.42 -21.52
C LEU A 42 1.81 -8.50 -21.17
N LYS A 43 0.91 -9.00 -20.31
CA LYS A 43 -0.22 -8.24 -19.79
C LYS A 43 0.17 -7.57 -18.46
N PRO A 44 0.21 -6.23 -18.41
CA PRO A 44 0.51 -5.53 -17.16
C PRO A 44 -0.72 -5.53 -16.24
N CYS A 45 -0.53 -5.98 -15.00
CA CYS A 45 -1.53 -5.97 -13.93
C CYS A 45 -0.97 -5.26 -12.70
N ALA A 46 -1.69 -4.25 -12.19
CA ALA A 46 -1.31 -3.62 -10.93
C ALA A 46 -1.38 -4.64 -9.79
N GLY A 47 -0.32 -4.76 -9.01
CA GLY A 47 -0.14 -5.81 -8.03
C GLY A 47 0.81 -5.46 -6.90
N GLY A 48 1.24 -6.49 -6.20
CA GLY A 48 1.96 -6.43 -4.93
C GLY A 48 1.03 -6.81 -3.78
N ALA A 49 1.50 -7.65 -2.85
CA ALA A 49 0.66 -8.13 -1.75
C ALA A 49 0.17 -6.96 -0.88
N VAL A 50 1.07 -6.05 -0.52
CA VAL A 50 0.71 -4.88 0.30
C VAL A 50 -0.16 -3.89 -0.46
N TYR A 51 0.10 -3.64 -1.74
CA TYR A 51 -0.75 -2.81 -2.58
C TYR A 51 -2.19 -3.35 -2.65
N ASN A 52 -2.34 -4.66 -2.89
CA ASN A 52 -3.64 -5.31 -2.98
C ASN A 52 -4.40 -5.28 -1.63
N LEU A 53 -3.72 -5.54 -0.51
CA LEU A 53 -4.28 -5.39 0.83
C LEU A 53 -4.78 -3.95 1.06
N THR A 54 -3.96 -2.97 0.73
CA THR A 54 -4.28 -1.55 0.90
C THR A 54 -5.52 -1.15 0.12
N ARG A 55 -5.59 -1.55 -1.16
CA ARG A 55 -6.79 -1.33 -1.99
C ARG A 55 -8.02 -2.01 -1.42
N ALA A 56 -7.89 -3.26 -0.98
CA ALA A 56 -9.02 -4.01 -0.42
C ALA A 56 -9.59 -3.34 0.83
N LEU A 57 -8.75 -2.84 1.72
CA LEU A 57 -9.15 -2.07 2.89
C LEU A 57 -9.89 -0.79 2.51
N GLY A 58 -9.33 -0.01 1.59
CA GLY A 58 -9.96 1.23 1.12
C GLY A 58 -11.33 0.99 0.47
N LEU A 59 -11.46 -0.02 -0.39
CA LEU A 59 -12.71 -0.41 -1.03
C LEU A 59 -13.79 -0.86 -0.03
N GLN A 60 -13.40 -1.32 1.16
CA GLN A 60 -14.30 -1.63 2.27
C GLN A 60 -14.62 -0.42 3.15
N GLY A 61 -14.16 0.77 2.79
CA GLY A 61 -14.39 2.00 3.55
C GLY A 61 -13.51 2.14 4.80
N VAL A 62 -12.48 1.30 4.95
CA VAL A 62 -11.51 1.44 6.05
C VAL A 62 -10.58 2.62 5.75
N GLY A 63 -10.52 3.60 6.65
CA GLY A 63 -9.60 4.73 6.54
C GLY A 63 -8.15 4.27 6.55
N THR A 64 -7.53 4.21 5.37
CA THR A 64 -6.22 3.60 5.14
C THR A 64 -5.21 4.59 4.56
N LEU A 65 -3.98 4.57 5.08
CA LEU A 65 -2.84 5.31 4.57
C LEU A 65 -1.80 4.35 3.99
N TYR A 66 -1.43 4.54 2.72
CA TYR A 66 -0.29 3.86 2.12
C TYR A 66 0.98 4.69 2.33
N LEU A 67 2.04 4.07 2.89
CA LEU A 67 3.20 4.79 3.40
C LEU A 67 4.35 4.93 2.39
N ASN A 68 4.50 3.99 1.45
CA ASN A 68 5.63 4.00 0.52
C ASN A 68 5.43 5.01 -0.61
N PRO A 69 6.50 5.62 -1.12
CA PRO A 69 6.43 6.47 -2.29
C PRO A 69 6.12 5.67 -3.56
N LEU A 70 5.49 6.32 -4.52
CA LEU A 70 5.19 5.77 -5.84
C LEU A 70 5.99 6.53 -6.92
N SER A 71 6.25 5.85 -8.03
CA SER A 71 6.94 6.44 -9.19
C SER A 71 6.11 7.50 -9.91
N GLY A 72 6.79 8.51 -10.47
CA GLY A 72 6.21 9.44 -11.44
C GLY A 72 6.09 8.87 -12.85
N ASP A 73 6.49 7.62 -13.12
CA ASP A 73 6.33 6.98 -14.43
C ASP A 73 4.86 6.62 -14.73
N MET A 74 4.61 6.04 -15.90
CA MET A 74 3.26 5.67 -16.33
C MET A 74 2.63 4.65 -15.37
N LEU A 75 3.39 3.65 -14.92
CA LEU A 75 2.91 2.57 -14.07
C LEU A 75 2.66 3.07 -12.64
N GLY A 76 3.56 3.90 -12.10
CA GLY A 76 3.39 4.50 -10.77
C GLY A 76 2.16 5.40 -10.70
N ARG A 77 1.86 6.15 -11.77
CA ARG A 77 0.60 6.91 -11.84
C ARG A 77 -0.64 6.03 -11.87
N GLN A 78 -0.58 4.84 -12.48
CA GLN A 78 -1.69 3.88 -12.45
C GLN A 78 -1.87 3.28 -11.05
N LEU A 79 -0.76 2.93 -10.36
CA LEU A 79 -0.81 2.47 -8.96
C LEU A 79 -1.44 3.54 -8.05
N ALA A 80 -0.97 4.79 -8.16
CA ALA A 80 -1.52 5.90 -7.38
C ALA A 80 -3.02 6.10 -7.63
N ARG A 81 -3.44 6.05 -8.90
CA ARG A 81 -4.86 6.13 -9.28
C ARG A 81 -5.67 5.00 -8.65
N GLY A 82 -5.20 3.75 -8.71
CA GLY A 82 -5.89 2.60 -8.13
C GLY A 82 -6.05 2.69 -6.61
N LEU A 83 -5.09 3.28 -5.90
CA LEU A 83 -5.22 3.58 -4.47
C LEU A 83 -6.22 4.71 -4.22
N HIS A 84 -6.15 5.78 -5.00
CA HIS A 84 -7.06 6.91 -4.86
C HIS A 84 -8.53 6.51 -5.13
N GLU A 85 -8.78 5.74 -6.20
CA GLU A 85 -10.12 5.21 -6.54
C GLU A 85 -10.67 4.28 -5.45
N ALA A 86 -9.80 3.64 -4.69
CA ALA A 86 -10.16 2.86 -3.51
C ALA A 86 -10.34 3.69 -2.22
N GLY A 87 -10.19 5.02 -2.27
CA GLY A 87 -10.32 5.89 -1.11
C GLY A 87 -9.11 5.87 -0.17
N VAL A 88 -7.95 5.40 -0.63
CA VAL A 88 -6.71 5.33 0.15
C VAL A 88 -5.96 6.65 0.11
N ALA A 89 -5.50 7.13 1.27
CA ALA A 89 -4.60 8.26 1.37
C ALA A 89 -3.13 7.83 1.12
N LEU A 90 -2.31 8.75 0.60
CA LEU A 90 -0.88 8.54 0.37
C LEU A 90 -0.07 9.40 1.34
N ALA A 91 0.86 8.79 2.10
CA ALA A 91 1.79 9.52 2.96
C ALA A 91 2.83 10.31 2.15
N ALA A 92 3.19 9.81 0.97
CA ALA A 92 4.09 10.48 0.02
C ALA A 92 3.30 10.83 -1.27
N PRO A 93 2.52 11.92 -1.28
CA PRO A 93 1.68 12.28 -2.43
C PRO A 93 2.51 12.80 -3.63
N THR A 94 3.75 13.25 -3.40
CA THR A 94 4.67 13.68 -4.47
C THR A 94 5.41 12.46 -5.01
N PRO A 95 5.24 12.13 -6.32
CA PRO A 95 5.92 10.99 -6.91
C PRO A 95 7.44 11.16 -6.93
N VAL A 96 8.15 10.04 -6.84
CA VAL A 96 9.62 10.00 -6.96
C VAL A 96 10.06 9.71 -8.41
N ARG A 97 11.34 9.99 -8.73
CA ARG A 97 11.90 9.73 -10.07
C ARG A 97 12.26 8.27 -10.32
N ALA A 98 12.43 7.49 -9.25
CA ALA A 98 12.74 6.08 -9.38
C ALA A 98 11.65 5.31 -10.15
N PRO A 99 11.98 4.27 -10.92
CA PRO A 99 11.00 3.51 -11.69
C PRO A 99 10.05 2.72 -10.78
N SER A 100 8.90 2.35 -11.32
CA SER A 100 8.01 1.37 -10.68
C SER A 100 8.65 -0.01 -10.64
N ALA A 101 8.40 -0.77 -9.57
CA ALA A 101 8.81 -2.16 -9.48
C ALA A 101 8.02 -3.04 -10.46
N LEU A 102 8.67 -4.09 -10.98
CA LEU A 102 8.05 -5.07 -11.88
C LEU A 102 8.26 -6.49 -11.36
N ALA A 103 7.28 -7.34 -11.58
CA ALA A 103 7.40 -8.79 -11.46
C ALA A 103 7.02 -9.43 -12.80
N LEU A 104 7.88 -10.25 -13.37
CA LEU A 104 7.56 -11.05 -14.54
C LEU A 104 7.04 -12.41 -14.06
N ALA A 105 5.81 -12.74 -14.40
CA ALA A 105 5.19 -14.02 -14.13
C ALA A 105 5.10 -14.82 -15.42
N ALA A 106 5.82 -15.93 -15.48
CA ALA A 106 5.75 -16.91 -16.56
C ALA A 106 5.26 -18.26 -16.04
N LEU A 107 4.55 -19.01 -16.85
CA LEU A 107 4.17 -20.37 -16.55
C LEU A 107 5.18 -21.32 -17.17
N ASP A 108 5.66 -22.29 -16.39
CA ASP A 108 6.45 -23.39 -16.94
C ASP A 108 5.55 -24.40 -17.71
N ALA A 109 6.18 -25.41 -18.32
CA ALA A 109 5.48 -26.42 -19.10
C ALA A 109 4.44 -27.21 -18.28
N GLU A 110 4.60 -27.26 -16.97
CA GLU A 110 3.72 -27.92 -16.00
C GLU A 110 2.62 -26.96 -15.46
N GLY A 111 2.59 -25.69 -15.94
CA GLY A 111 1.62 -24.68 -15.51
C GLY A 111 1.94 -24.04 -14.15
N LYS A 112 3.13 -24.24 -13.60
CA LYS A 112 3.58 -23.63 -12.35
C LYS A 112 4.11 -22.22 -12.63
N ALA A 113 3.63 -21.24 -11.87
CA ALA A 113 4.11 -19.87 -12.00
C ALA A 113 5.54 -19.72 -11.45
N SER A 114 6.43 -19.15 -12.27
CA SER A 114 7.74 -18.65 -11.87
C SER A 114 7.73 -17.12 -11.89
N TYR A 115 8.44 -16.50 -10.93
CA TYR A 115 8.51 -15.05 -10.81
C TYR A 115 9.94 -14.56 -10.87
N SER A 116 10.16 -13.49 -11.65
CA SER A 116 11.39 -12.70 -11.63
C SER A 116 11.05 -11.29 -11.19
N PHE A 117 11.73 -10.81 -10.14
CA PHE A 117 11.46 -9.49 -9.57
C PHE A 117 12.52 -8.48 -10.00
N TYR A 118 12.09 -7.35 -10.53
CA TYR A 118 12.92 -6.21 -10.93
C TYR A 118 12.67 -5.09 -9.93
N ARG A 119 13.43 -5.09 -8.82
CA ARG A 119 13.20 -4.22 -7.67
C ARG A 119 14.41 -3.38 -7.25
N ASP A 120 15.47 -3.33 -8.04
CA ASP A 120 16.63 -2.51 -7.73
C ASP A 120 16.36 -1.04 -8.05
N GLY A 121 16.61 -0.16 -7.07
CA GLY A 121 16.46 1.27 -7.23
C GLY A 121 15.04 1.76 -7.50
N VAL A 122 14.01 0.96 -7.22
CA VAL A 122 12.61 1.26 -7.49
C VAL A 122 11.97 2.19 -6.45
N ALA A 123 10.82 2.77 -6.80
CA ALA A 123 10.15 3.80 -6.04
C ALA A 123 9.70 3.35 -4.64
N ASP A 124 9.06 2.19 -4.53
CA ASP A 124 8.52 1.67 -3.28
C ASP A 124 9.61 1.33 -2.24
N ARG A 125 10.86 1.20 -2.67
CA ARG A 125 12.03 1.00 -1.79
C ARG A 125 12.70 2.31 -1.36
N GLN A 126 12.27 3.47 -1.89
CA GLN A 126 12.83 4.78 -1.49
C GLN A 126 12.18 5.32 -0.22
N VAL A 127 12.18 4.51 0.82
CA VAL A 127 11.61 4.84 2.13
C VAL A 127 12.61 4.51 3.24
N THR A 128 12.47 5.14 4.39
CA THR A 128 13.28 4.87 5.59
C THR A 128 12.38 4.54 6.77
N ALA A 129 12.89 3.80 7.74
CA ALA A 129 12.16 3.54 8.99
C ALA A 129 11.76 4.85 9.70
N ALA A 130 12.61 5.88 9.63
CA ALA A 130 12.31 7.19 10.20
C ALA A 130 11.11 7.86 9.51
N ALA A 131 11.04 7.82 8.17
CA ALA A 131 9.92 8.38 7.41
C ALA A 131 8.61 7.63 7.70
N LEU A 132 8.65 6.29 7.75
CA LEU A 132 7.50 5.46 8.12
C LEU A 132 7.00 5.80 9.53
N ASN A 133 7.92 5.92 10.50
CA ASN A 133 7.58 6.28 11.87
C ASN A 133 6.99 7.69 11.97
N ALA A 134 7.55 8.67 11.27
CA ALA A 134 7.04 10.04 11.27
C ALA A 134 5.62 10.12 10.70
N ALA A 135 5.34 9.42 9.59
CA ALA A 135 4.00 9.35 9.01
C ALA A 135 2.99 8.73 9.97
N CYS A 136 3.35 7.63 10.66
CA CYS A 136 2.49 7.01 11.66
C CYS A 136 2.28 7.89 12.90
N ALA A 137 3.30 8.63 13.35
CA ALA A 137 3.20 9.52 14.51
C ALA A 137 2.26 10.73 14.27
N ALA A 138 2.09 11.13 13.01
CA ALA A 138 1.18 12.20 12.61
C ALA A 138 -0.32 11.78 12.67
N LEU A 139 -0.62 10.51 12.91
CA LEU A 139 -1.97 9.96 12.92
C LEU A 139 -2.38 9.57 14.36
N PRO A 140 -3.14 10.42 15.07
CA PRO A 140 -3.54 10.14 16.46
C PRO A 140 -4.45 8.92 16.58
N ASP A 141 -5.27 8.64 15.55
CA ASP A 141 -6.26 7.57 15.55
C ASP A 141 -5.75 6.26 14.91
N LEU A 142 -4.46 6.18 14.58
CA LEU A 142 -3.86 5.00 13.98
C LEU A 142 -3.82 3.84 14.98
N GLN A 143 -4.47 2.74 14.62
CA GLN A 143 -4.61 1.54 15.44
C GLN A 143 -3.81 0.36 14.92
N VAL A 144 -3.72 0.23 13.59
CA VAL A 144 -3.15 -0.95 12.93
C VAL A 144 -2.09 -0.53 11.93
N VAL A 145 -0.98 -1.25 11.91
CA VAL A 145 -0.01 -1.21 10.82
C VAL A 145 0.11 -2.58 10.16
N ALA A 146 0.22 -2.62 8.85
CA ALA A 146 0.33 -3.86 8.10
C ALA A 146 1.44 -3.81 7.06
N THR A 147 2.13 -4.94 6.90
CA THR A 147 3.17 -5.17 5.89
C THR A 147 3.23 -6.65 5.52
N GLY A 148 4.12 -7.02 4.62
CA GLY A 148 4.34 -8.42 4.28
C GLY A 148 5.12 -8.64 2.99
N CYS A 149 5.21 -9.90 2.58
CA CYS A 149 5.77 -10.34 1.32
C CYS A 149 7.17 -9.77 1.05
N LEU A 150 7.33 -8.99 -0.02
CA LEU A 150 8.64 -8.48 -0.46
C LEU A 150 9.24 -7.41 0.48
N ALA A 151 8.45 -6.82 1.37
CA ALA A 151 8.97 -5.92 2.41
C ALA A 151 9.77 -6.66 3.50
N LEU A 152 9.62 -7.98 3.60
CA LEU A 152 10.28 -8.81 4.62
C LEU A 152 11.56 -9.50 4.10
N VAL A 153 11.91 -9.35 2.81
CA VAL A 153 13.18 -9.89 2.28
C VAL A 153 14.37 -9.21 2.94
N ALA A 154 15.49 -9.92 3.07
CA ALA A 154 16.66 -9.48 3.84
C ALA A 154 17.14 -8.06 3.48
N GLN A 155 17.08 -7.68 2.21
CA GLN A 155 17.48 -6.37 1.73
C GLN A 155 16.59 -5.23 2.25
N ASP A 156 15.31 -5.49 2.51
CA ASP A 156 14.32 -4.51 2.94
C ASP A 156 14.04 -4.59 4.45
N ALA A 157 14.34 -5.73 5.08
CA ALA A 157 14.08 -5.99 6.50
C ALA A 157 14.68 -4.91 7.43
N ALA A 158 15.85 -4.38 7.11
CA ALA A 158 16.51 -3.31 7.86
C ALA A 158 15.67 -2.01 7.95
N ILE A 159 14.72 -1.80 7.03
CA ILE A 159 13.78 -0.67 7.03
C ILE A 159 12.54 -1.01 7.85
N TYR A 160 11.95 -2.17 7.59
CA TYR A 160 10.63 -2.52 8.13
C TYR A 160 10.69 -3.06 9.56
N GLN A 161 11.72 -3.81 9.96
CA GLN A 161 11.84 -4.34 11.33
C GLN A 161 11.86 -3.23 12.39
N PRO A 162 12.70 -2.17 12.31
CA PRO A 162 12.69 -1.09 13.29
C PRO A 162 11.37 -0.32 13.31
N TRP A 163 10.73 -0.15 12.14
CA TRP A 163 9.41 0.46 12.05
C TRP A 163 8.36 -0.37 12.79
N LEU A 164 8.25 -1.68 12.52
CA LEU A 164 7.30 -2.58 13.18
C LEU A 164 7.50 -2.61 14.69
N ALA A 165 8.77 -2.68 15.15
CA ALA A 165 9.11 -2.64 16.56
C ALA A 165 8.62 -1.33 17.23
N ALA A 166 8.82 -0.20 16.58
CA ALA A 166 8.37 1.11 17.08
C ALA A 166 6.83 1.20 17.13
N GLN A 167 6.13 0.68 16.12
CA GLN A 167 4.66 0.68 16.10
C GLN A 167 4.08 -0.21 17.19
N ARG A 168 4.68 -1.39 17.42
CA ARG A 168 4.30 -2.28 18.53
C ARG A 168 4.54 -1.62 19.89
N ALA A 169 5.68 -0.97 20.08
CA ALA A 169 5.99 -0.22 21.30
C ALA A 169 5.00 0.95 21.54
N ALA A 170 4.46 1.54 20.48
CA ALA A 170 3.41 2.55 20.54
C ALA A 170 2.00 1.98 20.82
N GLY A 171 1.88 0.66 21.07
CA GLY A 171 0.62 -0.02 21.40
C GLY A 171 -0.26 -0.32 20.18
N ARG A 172 0.24 -0.19 18.95
CA ARG A 172 -0.51 -0.48 17.73
C ARG A 172 -0.51 -1.98 17.43
N MET A 173 -1.58 -2.45 16.82
CA MET A 173 -1.62 -3.81 16.27
C MET A 173 -0.69 -3.88 15.05
N VAL A 174 0.16 -4.91 15.02
CA VAL A 174 1.05 -5.19 13.90
C VAL A 174 0.55 -6.43 13.18
N VAL A 175 0.22 -6.29 11.89
CA VAL A 175 -0.21 -7.38 11.00
C VAL A 175 0.87 -7.63 9.97
N VAL A 176 1.32 -8.89 9.89
CA VAL A 176 2.35 -9.31 8.93
C VAL A 176 1.84 -10.50 8.13
N ASP A 177 1.73 -10.32 6.81
CA ASP A 177 1.52 -11.43 5.89
C ASP A 177 2.88 -11.90 5.35
N ALA A 178 3.35 -13.04 5.82
CA ALA A 178 4.63 -13.58 5.39
C ALA A 178 4.68 -13.83 3.88
N ASN A 179 3.61 -14.37 3.29
CA ASN A 179 3.42 -14.59 1.84
C ASN A 179 4.73 -14.89 1.07
N LEU A 180 5.50 -15.83 1.60
CA LEU A 180 6.85 -16.15 1.16
C LEU A 180 6.93 -16.47 -0.34
N ARG A 181 7.77 -15.74 -1.04
CA ARG A 181 8.14 -15.99 -2.45
C ARG A 181 9.57 -16.50 -2.52
N LEU A 182 9.76 -17.79 -2.68
CA LEU A 182 11.10 -18.41 -2.71
C LEU A 182 12.01 -17.82 -3.78
N SER A 183 11.45 -17.36 -4.91
CA SER A 183 12.20 -16.68 -5.98
C SER A 183 12.71 -15.28 -5.61
N ALA A 184 12.21 -14.70 -4.51
CA ALA A 184 12.63 -13.38 -4.02
C ALA A 184 13.52 -13.47 -2.77
N VAL A 185 13.83 -14.67 -2.30
CA VAL A 185 14.52 -14.91 -1.02
C VAL A 185 15.72 -15.80 -1.25
N ASP A 186 16.91 -15.27 -0.98
CA ASP A 186 18.16 -16.00 -1.12
C ASP A 186 18.31 -17.09 -0.03
N ASP A 187 17.78 -16.83 1.16
CA ASP A 187 17.81 -17.74 2.32
C ASP A 187 16.42 -17.80 2.99
N ALA A 188 15.73 -18.91 2.79
CA ALA A 188 14.39 -19.11 3.34
C ALA A 188 14.40 -19.33 4.87
N GLU A 189 15.52 -19.76 5.47
CA GLU A 189 15.64 -19.92 6.92
C GLU A 189 15.84 -18.54 7.58
N ALA A 190 16.71 -17.71 7.02
CA ALA A 190 16.87 -16.32 7.46
C ALA A 190 15.57 -15.50 7.35
N TYR A 191 14.74 -15.79 6.33
CA TYR A 191 13.44 -15.14 6.19
C TYR A 191 12.44 -15.51 7.31
N ARG A 192 12.57 -16.70 7.90
CA ARG A 192 11.68 -17.18 8.98
C ARG A 192 12.13 -16.77 10.37
N ALA A 193 13.39 -16.36 10.53
CA ALA A 193 13.96 -15.93 11.79
C ALA A 193 13.55 -14.51 12.17
#